data_443c3b26dc69c51cf23073b492b9582b
#
_entry.id   443c3b26dc69c51cf23073b492b9582b
#
_cell.length_a   1.000
_cell.length_b   1.000
_cell.length_c   1.000
_cell.angle_alpha   90.00
_cell.angle_beta   90.00
_cell.angle_gamma   90.00
#
_symmetry.space_group_name_H-M   'P 1'
#
loop_
_entity.id
_entity.type
_entity.pdbx_description
1 polymer ?
#
loop_
_entity_poly.entity_id
_entity_poly.type
_entity_poly.pdbx_seq_one_letter_code
_entity_poly.pdbx_strand_id
1 'polypeptide(L)'
;MNRREMFLVGGSTAAAHVLWTTLSGCGAQSTPGGTTPTPPASGPADLIAERTADCVLACERCITASIAHAAHGMTDMLECLRMARDCAALCRATNVLAAAGSSRLAALAALCAECCDACAAQCRSHAAHEPACGACADACTACAEACRAA
;
A
#
# COMPACT_ATOMS: atom_id res chain seq x y z
N MET A 1 17.38 22.54 35.74
CA MET A 1 16.02 22.33 36.27
C MET A 1 15.49 21.04 35.68
N ASN A 2 15.53 19.96 36.49
CA ASN A 2 15.20 18.58 36.08
C ASN A 2 13.68 18.37 36.08
N ARG A 3 13.12 18.00 34.91
CA ARG A 3 11.74 17.53 34.75
C ARG A 3 11.66 16.00 34.89
N ARG A 4 12.14 15.48 36.00
CA ARG A 4 11.90 14.10 36.42
C ARG A 4 11.45 14.15 37.85
N GLU A 5 10.18 14.18 38.09
CA GLU A 5 9.50 13.77 39.31
C GLU A 5 8.08 14.36 39.31
N MET A 6 7.14 13.56 38.89
CA MET A 6 5.76 13.58 39.41
C MET A 6 4.94 12.57 38.57
N PHE A 7 4.79 11.38 39.13
CA PHE A 7 3.58 10.54 39.04
C PHE A 7 3.81 9.26 39.84
N LEU A 8 3.77 9.44 41.16
CA LEU A 8 3.54 8.37 42.11
C LEU A 8 2.34 8.79 43.01
N VAL A 9 1.17 8.37 42.64
CA VAL A 9 0.00 8.17 43.51
C VAL A 9 -0.82 7.14 42.76
N GLY A 10 -0.96 5.89 43.16
CA GLY A 10 -1.53 5.39 44.37
C GLY A 10 -2.99 5.08 44.14
N GLY A 11 -3.36 3.79 44.08
CA GLY A 11 -4.72 3.48 44.38
C GLY A 11 -5.43 2.39 43.58
N SER A 12 -5.60 1.28 44.25
CA SER A 12 -6.77 0.38 44.24
C SER A 12 -6.98 -0.58 43.07
N THR A 13 -6.65 -1.81 43.37
CA THR A 13 -7.19 -3.07 42.86
C THR A 13 -8.71 -3.11 42.91
N ALA A 14 -9.36 -3.17 41.76
CA ALA A 14 -10.71 -3.70 41.63
C ALA A 14 -10.65 -4.85 40.60
N ALA A 15 -10.72 -6.07 41.14
CA ALA A 15 -10.88 -7.28 40.34
C ALA A 15 -12.29 -7.29 39.74
N ALA A 16 -12.38 -7.05 38.43
CA ALA A 16 -13.61 -7.29 37.69
C ALA A 16 -13.48 -8.69 37.02
N HIS A 17 -14.13 -9.67 37.64
CA HIS A 17 -14.42 -10.96 37.06
C HIS A 17 -15.36 -10.76 35.86
N VAL A 18 -14.84 -10.80 34.66
CA VAL A 18 -15.66 -10.88 33.45
C VAL A 18 -16.04 -12.34 33.25
N LEU A 19 -17.30 -12.64 33.52
CA LEU A 19 -17.97 -13.90 33.23
C LEU A 19 -18.03 -14.06 31.71
N TRP A 20 -17.22 -14.95 31.13
CA TRP A 20 -17.33 -15.35 29.74
C TRP A 20 -18.50 -16.33 29.62
N THR A 21 -19.68 -15.84 29.24
CA THR A 21 -20.78 -16.67 28.79
C THR A 21 -20.45 -17.22 27.40
N THR A 22 -20.26 -18.51 27.32
CA THR A 22 -20.15 -19.30 26.08
C THR A 22 -21.44 -19.18 25.29
N LEU A 23 -21.45 -18.42 24.20
CA LEU A 23 -22.50 -18.51 23.17
C LEU A 23 -22.14 -19.65 22.22
N SER A 24 -22.54 -20.85 22.59
CA SER A 24 -22.70 -21.97 21.65
C SER A 24 -23.97 -21.71 20.82
N GLY A 25 -23.81 -21.72 19.50
CA GLY A 25 -24.98 -21.79 18.61
C GLY A 25 -24.87 -20.99 17.31
N CYS A 26 -23.91 -21.31 16.43
CA CYS A 26 -24.11 -21.09 15.02
C CYS A 26 -24.32 -22.45 14.37
N GLY A 27 -25.58 -22.87 14.30
CA GLY A 27 -25.98 -23.98 13.49
C GLY A 27 -25.73 -23.66 12.02
N ALA A 28 -24.83 -24.39 11.39
CA ALA A 28 -24.64 -24.37 9.95
C ALA A 28 -25.89 -24.97 9.29
N GLN A 29 -26.81 -24.15 8.79
CA GLN A 29 -27.86 -24.56 7.88
C GLN A 29 -27.22 -24.68 6.49
N SER A 30 -26.93 -25.89 6.08
CA SER A 30 -26.58 -26.22 4.70
C SER A 30 -27.80 -26.01 3.82
N THR A 31 -27.90 -24.91 3.10
CA THR A 31 -28.86 -24.75 2.00
C THR A 31 -28.25 -25.37 0.75
N PRO A 32 -28.87 -26.44 0.16
CA PRO A 32 -28.43 -26.97 -1.12
C PRO A 32 -28.97 -26.06 -2.24
N GLY A 33 -28.08 -25.50 -3.06
CA GLY A 33 -28.45 -24.85 -4.32
C GLY A 33 -28.22 -23.36 -4.41
N GLY A 34 -27.17 -22.83 -3.81
CA GLY A 34 -26.67 -21.49 -4.13
C GLY A 34 -25.74 -21.54 -5.33
N THR A 35 -26.18 -21.13 -6.51
CA THR A 35 -25.29 -20.67 -7.57
C THR A 35 -24.43 -19.56 -6.98
N THR A 36 -23.13 -19.83 -6.82
CA THR A 36 -22.16 -18.82 -6.41
C THR A 36 -22.26 -17.69 -7.45
N PRO A 37 -22.64 -16.47 -7.07
CA PRO A 37 -22.66 -15.38 -8.05
C PRO A 37 -21.25 -15.23 -8.59
N THR A 38 -21.09 -15.34 -9.91
CA THR A 38 -19.85 -14.99 -10.60
C THR A 38 -19.54 -13.55 -10.19
N PRO A 39 -18.34 -13.25 -9.64
CA PRO A 39 -17.99 -11.87 -9.32
C PRO A 39 -18.14 -11.03 -10.60
N PRO A 40 -18.68 -9.82 -10.51
CA PRO A 40 -18.81 -8.96 -11.67
C PRO A 40 -17.43 -8.79 -12.29
N ALA A 41 -17.36 -8.74 -13.63
CA ALA A 41 -16.12 -8.51 -14.35
C ALA A 41 -15.51 -7.21 -13.80
N SER A 42 -14.24 -7.28 -13.38
CA SER A 42 -13.50 -6.14 -12.82
C SER A 42 -13.50 -4.99 -13.83
N GLY A 43 -14.01 -3.84 -13.43
CA GLY A 43 -14.01 -2.64 -14.26
C GLY A 43 -12.63 -1.96 -14.29
N PRO A 44 -12.48 -0.90 -15.11
CA PRO A 44 -11.22 -0.14 -15.16
C PRO A 44 -10.79 0.38 -13.77
N ALA A 45 -11.74 0.82 -12.93
CA ALA A 45 -11.46 1.29 -11.59
C ALA A 45 -10.89 0.17 -10.68
N ASP A 46 -11.42 -1.05 -10.78
CA ASP A 46 -10.91 -2.19 -10.01
C ASP A 46 -9.48 -2.55 -10.43
N LEU A 47 -9.19 -2.52 -11.73
CA LEU A 47 -7.84 -2.74 -12.25
C LEU A 47 -6.87 -1.67 -11.73
N ILE A 48 -7.29 -0.40 -11.73
CA ILE A 48 -6.47 0.70 -11.19
C ILE A 48 -6.22 0.48 -9.70
N ALA A 49 -7.24 0.09 -8.93
CA ALA A 49 -7.08 -0.19 -7.50
C ALA A 49 -6.08 -1.32 -7.25
N GLU A 50 -6.16 -2.42 -8.01
CA GLU A 50 -5.21 -3.54 -7.95
C GLU A 50 -3.78 -3.08 -8.28
N ARG A 51 -3.58 -2.43 -9.42
CA ARG A 51 -2.24 -2.04 -9.89
C ARG A 51 -1.59 -0.98 -9.01
N THR A 52 -2.38 -0.04 -8.47
CA THR A 52 -1.86 0.95 -7.52
C THR A 52 -1.45 0.31 -6.19
N ALA A 53 -2.17 -0.70 -5.70
CA ALA A 53 -1.78 -1.44 -4.49
C ALA A 53 -0.46 -2.21 -4.70
N ASP A 54 -0.32 -2.92 -5.81
CA ASP A 54 0.91 -3.63 -6.18
C ASP A 54 2.10 -2.66 -6.29
N CYS A 55 1.89 -1.51 -6.92
CA CYS A 55 2.89 -0.47 -7.08
C CYS A 55 3.34 0.10 -5.73
N VAL A 56 2.42 0.37 -4.81
CA VAL A 56 2.75 0.80 -3.44
C VAL A 56 3.66 -0.21 -2.76
N LEU A 57 3.34 -1.51 -2.82
CA LEU A 57 4.13 -2.55 -2.20
C LEU A 57 5.55 -2.63 -2.79
N ALA A 58 5.67 -2.53 -4.11
CA ALA A 58 6.96 -2.55 -4.80
C ALA A 58 7.80 -1.30 -4.47
N CYS A 59 7.18 -0.11 -4.42
CA CYS A 59 7.84 1.12 -4.00
C CYS A 59 8.37 1.03 -2.56
N GLU A 60 7.60 0.47 -1.61
CA GLU A 60 8.05 0.31 -0.22
C GLU A 60 9.27 -0.62 -0.10
N ARG A 61 9.33 -1.67 -0.90
CA ARG A 61 10.51 -2.56 -0.97
C ARG A 61 11.74 -1.82 -1.54
N CYS A 62 11.56 -1.04 -2.61
CA CYS A 62 12.61 -0.21 -3.20
C CYS A 62 13.11 0.85 -2.18
N ILE A 63 12.20 1.51 -1.46
CA ILE A 63 12.53 2.46 -0.38
C ILE A 63 13.40 1.78 0.69
N THR A 64 13.00 0.60 1.15
CA THR A 64 13.73 -0.17 2.16
C THR A 64 15.14 -0.52 1.69
N ALA A 65 15.29 -1.00 0.45
CA ALA A 65 16.58 -1.31 -0.15
C ALA A 65 17.47 -0.04 -0.25
N SER A 66 16.90 1.06 -0.73
CA SER A 66 17.64 2.34 -0.86
C SER A 66 18.13 2.87 0.49
N ILE A 67 17.34 2.72 1.55
CA ILE A 67 17.75 3.09 2.92
C ILE A 67 18.90 2.19 3.40
N ALA A 68 18.84 0.88 3.12
CA ALA A 68 19.92 -0.04 3.48
C ALA A 68 21.23 0.32 2.76
N HIS A 69 21.19 0.65 1.47
CA HIS A 69 22.35 1.15 0.73
C HIS A 69 22.92 2.42 1.34
N ALA A 70 22.07 3.39 1.67
CA ALA A 70 22.50 4.64 2.30
C ALA A 70 23.15 4.42 3.68
N ALA A 71 22.66 3.47 4.48
CA ALA A 71 23.25 3.12 5.77
C ALA A 71 24.68 2.55 5.65
N HIS A 72 25.04 2.01 4.49
CA HIS A 72 26.39 1.56 4.15
C HIS A 72 27.24 2.61 3.41
N GLY A 73 26.79 3.87 3.38
CA GLY A 73 27.49 4.97 2.73
C GLY A 73 27.34 5.03 1.20
N MET A 74 26.50 4.17 0.62
CA MET A 74 26.20 4.18 -0.80
C MET A 74 25.01 5.12 -1.07
N THR A 75 25.27 6.22 -1.77
CA THR A 75 24.28 7.30 -1.97
C THR A 75 23.69 7.37 -3.37
N ASP A 76 24.09 6.48 -4.24
CA ASP A 76 23.66 6.36 -5.63
C ASP A 76 22.16 6.09 -5.79
N MET A 77 21.52 5.47 -4.78
CA MET A 77 20.09 5.16 -4.77
C MET A 77 19.20 6.22 -4.09
N LEU A 78 19.73 7.35 -3.64
CA LEU A 78 18.93 8.38 -2.96
C LEU A 78 17.85 8.98 -3.85
N GLU A 79 18.10 9.12 -5.15
CA GLU A 79 17.09 9.58 -6.09
C GLU A 79 16.00 8.52 -6.29
N CYS A 80 16.37 7.24 -6.34
CA CYS A 80 15.40 6.13 -6.36
C CYS A 80 14.49 6.16 -5.12
N LEU A 81 15.07 6.38 -3.93
CA LEU A 81 14.34 6.54 -2.67
C LEU A 81 13.31 7.68 -2.76
N ARG A 82 13.71 8.85 -3.25
CA ARG A 82 12.84 10.02 -3.39
C ARG A 82 11.68 9.74 -4.34
N MET A 83 11.98 9.25 -5.53
CA MET A 83 10.99 8.94 -6.56
C MET A 83 10.00 7.86 -6.11
N ALA A 84 10.49 6.79 -5.45
CA ALA A 84 9.62 5.72 -4.95
C ALA A 84 8.66 6.23 -3.85
N ARG A 85 9.08 7.16 -2.99
CA ARG A 85 8.21 7.78 -1.97
C ARG A 85 7.09 8.61 -2.59
N ASP A 86 7.43 9.44 -3.57
CA ASP A 86 6.45 10.28 -4.29
C ASP A 86 5.44 9.39 -5.03
N CYS A 87 5.93 8.36 -5.73
CA CYS A 87 5.11 7.39 -6.44
C CYS A 87 4.17 6.63 -5.50
N ALA A 88 4.67 6.11 -4.37
CA ALA A 88 3.84 5.43 -3.38
C ALA A 88 2.73 6.33 -2.82
N ALA A 89 3.00 7.61 -2.60
CA ALA A 89 2.00 8.56 -2.10
C ALA A 89 0.87 8.79 -3.12
N LEU A 90 1.20 9.01 -4.40
CA LEU A 90 0.21 9.16 -5.47
C LEU A 90 -0.58 7.87 -5.71
N CYS A 91 0.07 6.71 -5.73
CA CYS A 91 -0.60 5.43 -5.88
C CYS A 91 -1.60 5.16 -4.74
N ARG A 92 -1.26 5.48 -3.48
CA ARG A 92 -2.21 5.35 -2.36
C ARG A 92 -3.44 6.23 -2.54
N ALA A 93 -3.25 7.49 -2.92
CA ALA A 93 -4.37 8.40 -3.15
C ALA A 93 -5.25 7.93 -4.32
N THR A 94 -4.64 7.48 -5.42
CA THR A 94 -5.35 6.94 -6.59
C THR A 94 -6.12 5.67 -6.24
N ASN A 95 -5.53 4.76 -5.46
CA ASN A 95 -6.18 3.54 -4.96
C ASN A 95 -7.48 3.84 -4.21
N VAL A 96 -7.43 4.79 -3.27
CA VAL A 96 -8.61 5.19 -2.49
C VAL A 96 -9.71 5.76 -3.41
N LEU A 97 -9.37 6.59 -4.39
CA LEU A 97 -10.35 7.14 -5.32
C LEU A 97 -10.92 6.09 -6.27
N ALA A 98 -10.12 5.12 -6.69
CA ALA A 98 -10.56 4.01 -7.52
C ALA A 98 -11.55 3.11 -6.76
N ALA A 99 -11.21 2.71 -5.54
CA ALA A 99 -12.07 1.90 -4.69
C ALA A 99 -13.38 2.60 -4.30
N ALA A 100 -13.37 3.94 -4.21
CA ALA A 100 -14.56 4.74 -3.93
C ALA A 100 -15.41 5.04 -5.16
N GLY A 101 -15.01 4.69 -6.37
CA GLY A 101 -15.70 5.09 -7.62
C GLY A 101 -15.77 6.60 -7.80
N SER A 102 -14.72 7.31 -7.38
CA SER A 102 -14.73 8.78 -7.34
C SER A 102 -14.71 9.41 -8.73
N SER A 103 -15.50 10.45 -8.94
CA SER A 103 -15.47 11.27 -10.16
C SER A 103 -14.14 12.03 -10.36
N ARG A 104 -13.26 12.03 -9.36
CA ARG A 104 -11.92 12.63 -9.43
C ARG A 104 -10.85 11.65 -9.86
N LEU A 105 -11.20 10.37 -10.04
CA LEU A 105 -10.26 9.31 -10.37
C LEU A 105 -9.45 9.64 -11.63
N ALA A 106 -10.08 9.98 -12.73
CA ALA A 106 -9.40 10.22 -14.00
C ALA A 106 -8.31 11.31 -13.91
N ALA A 107 -8.60 12.41 -13.19
CA ALA A 107 -7.63 13.49 -13.03
C ALA A 107 -6.40 13.05 -12.18
N LEU A 108 -6.63 12.29 -11.12
CA LEU A 108 -5.51 11.81 -10.29
C LEU A 108 -4.77 10.65 -10.96
N ALA A 109 -5.46 9.79 -11.69
CA ALA A 109 -4.86 8.69 -12.43
C ALA A 109 -3.87 9.19 -13.50
N ALA A 110 -4.18 10.28 -14.19
CA ALA A 110 -3.25 10.89 -15.15
C ALA A 110 -1.93 11.31 -14.48
N LEU A 111 -2.00 12.02 -13.34
CA LEU A 111 -0.82 12.40 -12.56
C LEU A 111 -0.08 11.19 -11.99
N CYS A 112 -0.81 10.18 -11.54
CA CYS A 112 -0.23 8.92 -11.04
C CYS A 112 0.57 8.21 -12.14
N ALA A 113 0.03 8.15 -13.38
CA ALA A 113 0.71 7.55 -14.51
C ALA A 113 2.05 8.24 -14.83
N GLU A 114 2.08 9.56 -14.86
CA GLU A 114 3.30 10.35 -15.08
C GLU A 114 4.35 10.07 -14.00
N CYS A 115 3.94 10.03 -12.74
CA CYS A 115 4.84 9.75 -11.62
C CYS A 115 5.37 8.32 -11.66
N CYS A 116 4.52 7.35 -12.01
CA CYS A 116 4.91 5.96 -12.18
C CYS A 116 5.94 5.78 -13.30
N ASP A 117 5.79 6.46 -14.44
CA ASP A 117 6.76 6.42 -15.53
C ASP A 117 8.12 6.96 -15.09
N ALA A 118 8.14 8.09 -14.40
CA ALA A 118 9.37 8.70 -13.90
C ALA A 118 10.06 7.79 -12.87
N CYS A 119 9.29 7.19 -11.94
CA CYS A 119 9.80 6.23 -10.97
C CYS A 119 10.36 4.97 -11.66
N ALA A 120 9.65 4.42 -12.64
CA ALA A 120 10.10 3.25 -13.40
C ALA A 120 11.42 3.53 -14.13
N ALA A 121 11.55 4.68 -14.78
CA ALA A 121 12.77 5.08 -15.49
C ALA A 121 13.97 5.15 -14.54
N GLN A 122 13.79 5.78 -13.36
CA GLN A 122 14.83 5.88 -12.34
C GLN A 122 15.21 4.50 -11.77
N CYS A 123 14.22 3.66 -11.44
CA CYS A 123 14.47 2.34 -10.87
C CYS A 123 15.18 1.41 -11.85
N ARG A 124 14.92 1.51 -13.17
CA ARG A 124 15.62 0.70 -14.19
C ARG A 124 17.12 0.91 -14.22
N SER A 125 17.62 2.10 -13.87
CA SER A 125 19.06 2.37 -13.82
C SER A 125 19.79 1.54 -12.75
N HIS A 126 19.05 1.04 -11.73
CA HIS A 126 19.59 0.23 -10.64
C HIS A 126 19.15 -1.25 -10.69
N ALA A 127 18.28 -1.63 -11.62
CA ALA A 127 17.67 -2.96 -11.67
C ALA A 127 18.69 -4.11 -11.83
N ALA A 128 19.85 -3.84 -12.44
CA ALA A 128 20.88 -4.86 -12.66
C ALA A 128 21.59 -5.31 -11.36
N HIS A 129 21.62 -4.47 -10.34
CA HIS A 129 22.33 -4.74 -9.07
C HIS A 129 21.41 -4.69 -7.84
N GLU A 130 20.17 -4.17 -8.00
CA GLU A 130 19.17 -4.12 -6.91
C GLU A 130 17.83 -4.67 -7.42
N PRO A 131 17.49 -5.94 -7.08
CA PRO A 131 16.26 -6.58 -7.54
C PRO A 131 14.98 -5.85 -7.12
N ALA A 132 14.98 -5.15 -5.98
CA ALA A 132 13.83 -4.38 -5.55
C ALA A 132 13.56 -3.19 -6.48
N CYS A 133 14.58 -2.58 -7.07
CA CYS A 133 14.43 -1.56 -8.10
C CYS A 133 13.84 -2.14 -9.39
N GLY A 134 14.28 -3.35 -9.82
CA GLY A 134 13.70 -4.03 -10.98
C GLY A 134 12.20 -4.26 -10.80
N ALA A 135 11.81 -4.87 -9.68
CA ALA A 135 10.41 -5.13 -9.36
C ALA A 135 9.58 -3.85 -9.23
N CYS A 136 10.16 -2.77 -8.69
CA CYS A 136 9.50 -1.47 -8.61
C CYS A 136 9.26 -0.87 -10.02
N ALA A 137 10.24 -0.95 -10.90
CA ALA A 137 10.10 -0.47 -12.28
C ALA A 137 8.98 -1.19 -13.03
N ASP A 138 8.87 -2.51 -12.88
CA ASP A 138 7.83 -3.32 -13.52
C ASP A 138 6.44 -2.98 -12.97
N ALA A 139 6.29 -2.89 -11.65
CA ALA A 139 5.04 -2.54 -11.02
C ALA A 139 4.58 -1.11 -11.37
N CYS A 140 5.50 -0.15 -11.40
CA CYS A 140 5.22 1.22 -11.85
C CYS A 140 4.75 1.26 -13.31
N THR A 141 5.36 0.49 -14.20
CA THR A 141 4.95 0.41 -15.61
C THR A 141 3.51 -0.11 -15.74
N ALA A 142 3.20 -1.22 -15.08
CA ALA A 142 1.85 -1.80 -15.09
C ALA A 142 0.80 -0.86 -14.47
N CYS A 143 1.17 -0.13 -13.41
CA CYS A 143 0.32 0.88 -12.78
C CYS A 143 0.04 2.06 -13.72
N ALA A 144 1.06 2.58 -14.41
CA ALA A 144 0.92 3.67 -15.36
C ALA A 144 -0.01 3.29 -16.53
N GLU A 145 0.12 2.07 -17.06
CA GLU A 145 -0.77 1.54 -18.11
C GLU A 145 -2.23 1.49 -17.66
N ALA A 146 -2.49 0.96 -16.45
CA ALA A 146 -3.84 0.90 -15.89
C ALA A 146 -4.43 2.30 -15.66
N CYS A 147 -3.64 3.23 -15.13
CA CYS A 147 -4.06 4.61 -14.88
C CYS A 147 -4.41 5.39 -16.17
N ARG A 148 -3.79 5.08 -17.30
CA ARG A 148 -4.11 5.68 -18.60
C ARG A 148 -5.42 5.18 -19.21
N ALA A 149 -5.93 4.06 -18.71
CA ALA A 149 -7.21 3.49 -19.16
C ALA A 149 -8.42 4.02 -18.36
N ALA A 150 -8.22 5.02 -17.48
CA ALA A 150 -9.22 5.60 -16.58
C ALA A 150 -10.30 6.43 -17.31
#